data_2668e757374a5d43aa120b3d8cfea031
#
_entry.id   2668e757374a5d43aa120b3d8cfea031
#
_cell.length_a   1.000
_cell.length_b   1.000
_cell.length_c   1.000
_cell.angle_alpha   90.00
_cell.angle_beta   90.00
_cell.angle_gamma   90.00
#
_symmetry.space_group_name_H-M   'P 1'
#
loop_
_entity.id
_entity.type
_entity.pdbx_description
1 polymer ?
#
loop_
_entity_poly.entity_id
_entity_poly.type
_entity_poly.pdbx_seq_one_letter_code
_entity_poly.pdbx_strand_id
1 'polypeptide(L)'
;MAEHRYTAAGGVVVDGERMLVLDRPERSEVRLPKGHVEEGEDLAAAAVRETQEESGYADLDVVADLGEQIVEFDLLGDHVVRTEHYFLMDLRSPRRMKQPAKDAQQFKPRWATFAEAAAQLTFPAEQEFARRAAAAHRQ
;
A
#
# COMPACT_ATOMS: atom_id res chain seq x y z
N MET A 1 -7.01 -22.70 17.72
CA MET A 1 -6.75 -21.76 16.59
C MET A 1 -7.93 -20.83 16.42
N ALA A 2 -7.69 -19.55 16.41
CA ALA A 2 -8.71 -18.56 16.11
C ALA A 2 -8.62 -18.12 14.66
N GLU A 3 -9.71 -17.63 14.11
CA GLU A 3 -9.73 -16.98 12.82
C GLU A 3 -9.87 -15.47 13.04
N HIS A 4 -9.00 -14.71 12.42
CA HIS A 4 -9.04 -13.26 12.48
C HIS A 4 -9.35 -12.70 11.08
N ARG A 5 -10.40 -11.88 11.01
CA ARG A 5 -10.79 -11.20 9.77
C ARG A 5 -10.69 -9.70 9.94
N TYR A 6 -10.03 -9.04 9.01
CA TYR A 6 -10.00 -7.58 9.03
C TYR A 6 -9.78 -7.02 7.63
N THR A 7 -10.01 -5.73 7.50
CA THR A 7 -9.79 -5.00 6.25
C THR A 7 -8.58 -4.10 6.39
N ALA A 8 -7.73 -4.14 5.37
CA ALA A 8 -6.63 -3.20 5.22
C ALA A 8 -6.90 -2.34 3.98
N ALA A 9 -6.49 -1.08 4.04
CA ALA A 9 -6.57 -0.17 2.91
C ALA A 9 -5.18 0.39 2.61
N GLY A 10 -4.90 0.58 1.33
CA GLY A 10 -3.60 1.05 0.91
C GLY A 10 -3.65 1.88 -0.36
N GLY A 11 -2.49 2.39 -0.74
CA GLY A 11 -2.35 3.24 -1.91
C GLY A 11 -1.26 2.79 -2.85
N VAL A 12 -1.56 2.88 -4.15
CA VAL A 12 -0.54 2.84 -5.18
C VAL A 12 -0.34 4.28 -5.62
N VAL A 13 0.77 4.87 -5.23
CA VAL A 13 1.07 6.28 -5.49
C VAL A 13 1.89 6.39 -6.76
N VAL A 14 1.46 7.26 -7.67
CA VAL A 14 2.16 7.49 -8.92
C VAL A 14 2.63 8.94 -9.01
N ASP A 15 3.79 9.12 -9.64
CA ASP A 15 4.37 10.41 -9.98
C ASP A 15 4.93 10.28 -11.40
N GLY A 16 4.18 10.78 -12.39
CA GLY A 16 4.49 10.55 -13.80
C GLY A 16 4.43 9.07 -14.13
N GLU A 17 5.52 8.51 -14.59
CA GLU A 17 5.62 7.09 -14.97
C GLU A 17 6.27 6.24 -13.88
N ARG A 18 6.29 6.73 -12.64
CA ARG A 18 6.89 6.02 -11.51
C ARG A 18 5.88 5.73 -10.43
N MET A 19 6.11 4.64 -9.74
CA MET A 19 5.24 4.11 -8.69
C MET A 19 6.03 3.99 -7.40
N LEU A 20 5.41 4.41 -6.30
CA LEU A 20 6.01 4.32 -4.98
C LEU A 20 6.00 2.87 -4.49
N VAL A 21 7.15 2.38 -4.08
CA VAL A 21 7.28 1.11 -3.36
C VAL A 21 8.05 1.34 -2.08
N LEU A 22 7.88 0.43 -1.13
CA LEU A 22 8.54 0.49 0.17
C LEU A 22 9.45 -0.73 0.31
N ASP A 23 10.74 -0.48 0.46
CA ASP A 23 11.65 -1.55 0.86
C ASP A 23 11.51 -1.80 2.35
N ARG A 24 11.42 -3.06 2.74
CA ARG A 24 11.47 -3.49 4.13
C ARG A 24 12.68 -4.39 4.32
N PRO A 25 13.88 -3.78 4.55
CA PRO A 25 15.14 -4.53 4.53
C PRO A 25 15.22 -5.67 5.54
N GLU A 26 14.62 -5.50 6.72
CA GLU A 26 14.65 -6.53 7.77
C GLU A 26 14.01 -7.84 7.33
N ARG A 27 13.09 -7.80 6.38
CA ARG A 27 12.40 -8.98 5.85
C ARG A 27 12.75 -9.28 4.41
N SER A 28 13.64 -8.51 3.80
CA SER A 28 13.95 -8.61 2.36
C SER A 28 12.70 -8.54 1.51
N GLU A 29 11.78 -7.64 1.86
CA GLU A 29 10.50 -7.46 1.16
C GLU A 29 10.46 -6.12 0.46
N VAL A 30 9.74 -6.08 -0.66
CA VAL A 30 9.30 -4.86 -1.34
C VAL A 30 7.78 -4.84 -1.28
N ARG A 31 7.20 -3.75 -0.79
CA ARG A 31 5.77 -3.68 -0.46
C ARG A 31 5.13 -2.40 -0.96
N LEU A 32 3.80 -2.45 -1.06
CA LEU A 32 2.96 -1.26 -1.17
C LEU A 32 2.52 -0.82 0.23
N PRO A 33 2.32 0.49 0.46
CA PRO A 33 1.82 0.96 1.74
C PRO A 33 0.37 0.55 1.98
N LYS A 34 0.07 0.08 3.18
CA LYS A 34 -1.28 -0.27 3.62
C LYS A 34 -1.32 -0.44 5.13
N GLY A 35 -2.52 -0.43 5.68
CA GLY A 35 -2.71 -0.77 7.08
C GLY A 35 -4.18 -0.95 7.43
N HIS A 36 -4.44 -1.23 8.71
CA HIS A 36 -5.78 -1.52 9.21
C HIS A 36 -6.74 -0.35 9.00
N VAL A 37 -7.94 -0.68 8.52
CA VAL A 37 -9.07 0.25 8.52
C VAL A 37 -9.69 0.20 9.90
N GLU A 38 -9.80 1.35 10.56
CA GLU A 38 -10.39 1.46 11.86
C GLU A 38 -11.91 1.46 11.77
N GLU A 39 -12.57 1.04 12.84
CA GLU A 39 -14.03 1.01 12.88
C GLU A 39 -14.62 2.39 12.56
N GLY A 40 -15.56 2.41 11.61
CA GLY A 40 -16.20 3.66 11.17
C GLY A 40 -15.37 4.52 10.23
N GLU A 41 -14.14 4.11 9.93
CA GLU A 41 -13.26 4.87 9.03
C GLU A 41 -13.63 4.60 7.57
N ASP A 42 -13.68 5.66 6.77
CA ASP A 42 -13.85 5.55 5.32
C ASP A 42 -12.64 4.86 4.69
N LEU A 43 -12.86 3.96 3.74
CA LEU A 43 -11.78 3.18 3.12
C LEU A 43 -10.74 4.07 2.45
N ALA A 44 -11.15 5.06 1.66
CA ALA A 44 -10.21 5.95 0.99
C ALA A 44 -9.43 6.79 1.99
N ALA A 45 -10.08 7.27 3.05
CA ALA A 45 -9.40 8.02 4.10
C ALA A 45 -8.37 7.17 4.84
N ALA A 46 -8.71 5.91 5.14
CA ALA A 46 -7.77 4.96 5.74
C ALA A 46 -6.58 4.71 4.82
N ALA A 47 -6.82 4.53 3.53
CA ALA A 47 -5.76 4.32 2.55
C ALA A 47 -4.80 5.50 2.49
N VAL A 48 -5.30 6.74 2.50
CA VAL A 48 -4.46 7.93 2.52
C VAL A 48 -3.64 7.98 3.81
N ARG A 49 -4.28 7.82 4.96
CA ARG A 49 -3.62 7.86 6.26
C ARG A 49 -2.48 6.83 6.35
N GLU A 50 -2.77 5.59 6.00
CA GLU A 50 -1.76 4.51 6.07
C GLU A 50 -0.62 4.75 5.09
N THR A 51 -0.92 5.24 3.89
CA THR A 51 0.09 5.56 2.89
C THR A 51 0.99 6.70 3.38
N GLN A 52 0.41 7.73 3.99
CA GLN A 52 1.18 8.82 4.60
C GLN A 52 2.09 8.31 5.71
N GLU A 53 1.56 7.49 6.60
CA GLU A 53 2.33 6.98 7.74
C GLU A 53 3.51 6.11 7.30
N GLU A 54 3.30 5.21 6.35
CA GLU A 54 4.34 4.27 5.93
C GLU A 54 5.34 4.86 4.95
N SER A 55 4.94 5.83 4.14
CA SER A 55 5.82 6.44 3.15
C SER A 55 6.41 7.78 3.55
N GLY A 56 5.70 8.55 4.38
CA GLY A 56 6.09 9.90 4.74
C GLY A 56 5.66 10.97 3.75
N TYR A 57 5.05 10.62 2.62
CA TYR A 57 4.54 11.60 1.67
C TYR A 57 3.21 12.15 2.15
N ALA A 58 3.08 13.47 2.17
CA ALA A 58 1.93 14.13 2.79
C ALA A 58 0.80 14.46 1.82
N ASP A 59 1.13 14.78 0.58
CA ASP A 59 0.17 15.37 -0.36
C ASP A 59 -0.23 14.35 -1.42
N LEU A 60 -1.28 13.59 -1.11
CA LEU A 60 -1.77 12.48 -1.92
C LEU A 60 -3.21 12.74 -2.33
N ASP A 61 -3.50 12.58 -3.62
CA ASP A 61 -4.87 12.66 -4.15
C ASP A 61 -5.34 11.28 -4.58
N VAL A 62 -6.47 10.85 -4.07
CA VAL A 62 -7.12 9.62 -4.54
C VAL A 62 -7.77 9.90 -5.89
N VAL A 63 -7.37 9.14 -6.91
CA VAL A 63 -7.86 9.33 -8.29
C VAL A 63 -8.67 8.16 -8.82
N ALA A 64 -8.53 6.97 -8.25
CA ALA A 64 -9.31 5.80 -8.67
C ALA A 64 -9.36 4.75 -7.58
N ASP A 65 -10.44 3.98 -7.57
CA ASP A 65 -10.59 2.80 -6.73
C ASP A 65 -10.08 1.60 -7.53
N LEU A 66 -9.10 0.88 -6.99
CA LEU A 66 -8.51 -0.29 -7.65
C LEU A 66 -9.16 -1.61 -7.23
N GLY A 67 -10.18 -1.54 -6.38
CA GLY A 67 -10.87 -2.73 -5.92
C GLY A 67 -10.15 -3.45 -4.79
N GLU A 68 -10.55 -4.68 -4.57
CA GLU A 68 -10.05 -5.44 -3.43
C GLU A 68 -9.57 -6.83 -3.84
N GLN A 69 -8.81 -7.44 -2.94
CA GLN A 69 -8.43 -8.85 -2.99
C GLN A 69 -8.48 -9.40 -1.58
N ILE A 70 -8.65 -10.71 -1.48
CA ILE A 70 -8.61 -11.41 -0.19
C ILE A 70 -7.30 -12.17 -0.10
N VAL A 71 -6.60 -11.99 1.01
CA VAL A 71 -5.34 -12.65 1.30
C VAL A 71 -5.51 -13.46 2.58
N GLU A 72 -5.09 -14.73 2.55
CA GLU A 72 -5.17 -15.62 3.71
C GLU A 72 -3.79 -16.11 4.05
N PHE A 73 -3.50 -16.16 5.34
CA PHE A 73 -2.23 -16.67 5.84
C PHE A 73 -2.35 -17.08 7.30
N ASP A 74 -1.41 -17.89 7.77
CA ASP A 74 -1.33 -18.28 9.16
C ASP A 74 -0.29 -17.45 9.88
N LEU A 75 -0.62 -16.99 11.07
CA LEU A 75 0.26 -16.18 11.90
C LEU A 75 0.12 -16.58 13.35
N LEU A 76 1.20 -17.05 13.96
CA LEU A 76 1.25 -17.42 15.38
C LEU A 76 0.13 -18.40 15.78
N GLY A 77 -0.17 -19.36 14.92
CA GLY A 77 -1.17 -20.39 15.16
C GLY A 77 -2.61 -19.99 14.78
N ASP A 78 -2.84 -18.75 14.42
CA ASP A 78 -4.14 -18.26 14.01
C ASP A 78 -4.23 -18.15 12.49
N HIS A 79 -5.43 -18.37 11.95
CA HIS A 79 -5.69 -18.16 10.54
C HIS A 79 -6.18 -16.74 10.32
N VAL A 80 -5.53 -16.00 9.41
CA VAL A 80 -5.88 -14.61 9.13
C VAL A 80 -6.48 -14.51 7.73
N VAL A 81 -7.64 -13.88 7.65
CA VAL A 81 -8.30 -13.53 6.37
C VAL A 81 -8.34 -12.01 6.31
N ARG A 82 -7.57 -11.44 5.36
CA ARG A 82 -7.46 -10.00 5.21
C ARG A 82 -8.04 -9.58 3.87
N THR A 83 -9.01 -8.67 3.90
CA THR A 83 -9.49 -8.01 2.69
C THR A 83 -8.62 -6.77 2.48
N GLU A 84 -7.94 -6.70 1.34
CA GLU A 84 -7.10 -5.56 0.98
C GLU A 84 -7.80 -4.73 -0.08
N HIS A 85 -7.97 -3.45 0.19
CA HIS A 85 -8.59 -2.50 -0.74
C HIS A 85 -7.59 -1.40 -1.04
N TYR A 86 -7.26 -1.21 -2.33
CA TYR A 86 -6.26 -0.22 -2.74
C TYR A 86 -6.86 0.86 -3.63
N PHE A 87 -6.24 2.03 -3.55
CA PHE A 87 -6.61 3.19 -4.36
C PHE A 87 -5.40 3.70 -5.13
N LEU A 88 -5.62 4.13 -6.36
CA LEU A 88 -4.62 4.86 -7.13
C LEU A 88 -4.57 6.29 -6.60
N MET A 89 -3.37 6.77 -6.31
CA MET A 89 -3.17 8.11 -5.78
C MET A 89 -2.13 8.84 -6.60
N ASP A 90 -2.38 10.13 -6.88
CA ASP A 90 -1.37 11.00 -7.47
C ASP A 90 -0.57 11.70 -6.37
N LEU A 91 0.74 11.76 -6.53
CA LEU A 91 1.59 12.58 -5.68
C LEU A 91 1.42 14.05 -6.10
N ARG A 92 0.91 14.90 -5.21
CA ARG A 92 0.67 16.31 -5.50
C ARG A 92 1.91 17.18 -5.29
N SER A 93 2.77 16.79 -4.37
CA SER A 93 4.01 17.49 -4.09
C SER A 93 4.98 16.55 -3.40
N PRO A 94 6.29 16.85 -3.40
CA PRO A 94 7.28 16.04 -2.70
C PRO A 94 7.32 16.30 -1.20
N ARG A 95 6.40 17.10 -0.65
CA ARG A 95 6.40 17.46 0.76
C ARG A 95 6.27 16.20 1.64
N ARG A 96 7.12 16.16 2.66
CA ARG A 96 7.13 15.04 3.61
C ARG A 96 6.53 15.47 4.94
N MET A 97 5.96 14.52 5.64
CA MET A 97 5.43 14.74 6.99
C MET A 97 6.14 13.86 8.00
N LYS A 98 5.99 14.19 9.27
CA LYS A 98 6.54 13.35 10.34
C LYS A 98 5.82 12.01 10.34
N GLN A 99 6.59 10.93 10.30
CA GLN A 99 6.07 9.56 10.37
C GLN A 99 6.13 9.04 11.80
N PRO A 100 5.24 8.09 12.16
CA PRO A 100 5.48 7.30 13.36
C PRO A 100 6.88 6.65 13.29
N ALA A 101 7.60 6.65 14.40
CA ALA A 101 8.99 6.18 14.43
C ALA A 101 9.12 4.74 13.92
N LYS A 102 8.16 3.89 14.25
CA LYS A 102 8.10 2.50 13.81
C LYS A 102 8.09 2.41 12.29
N ASP A 103 7.25 3.20 11.63
CA ASP A 103 7.14 3.18 10.16
C ASP A 103 8.41 3.70 9.50
N ALA A 104 8.97 4.78 10.03
CA ALA A 104 10.22 5.34 9.50
C ALA A 104 11.38 4.35 9.60
N GLN A 105 11.39 3.50 10.63
CA GLN A 105 12.43 2.49 10.82
C GLN A 105 12.22 1.29 9.88
N GLN A 106 10.99 0.86 9.69
CA GLN A 106 10.68 -0.37 8.94
C GLN A 106 10.74 -0.19 7.44
N PHE A 107 10.28 0.95 6.94
CA PHE A 107 10.04 1.13 5.50
C PHE A 107 10.92 2.23 4.92
N LYS A 108 11.52 1.93 3.74
CA LYS A 108 12.33 2.89 2.99
C LYS A 108 11.65 3.14 1.65
N PRO A 109 11.01 4.31 1.46
CA PRO A 109 10.32 4.59 0.22
C PRO A 109 11.29 4.82 -0.94
N ARG A 110 10.93 4.32 -2.10
CA ARG A 110 11.63 4.61 -3.34
C ARG A 110 10.67 4.57 -4.51
N TRP A 111 11.11 5.09 -5.63
CA TRP A 111 10.31 5.14 -6.85
C TRP A 111 10.83 4.13 -7.86
N ALA A 112 9.92 3.41 -8.49
CA ALA A 112 10.22 2.40 -9.49
C ALA A 112 9.38 2.66 -10.73
N THR A 113 9.82 2.17 -11.90
CA THR A 113 8.94 2.17 -13.06
C THR A 113 7.77 1.21 -12.80
N PHE A 114 6.69 1.32 -13.56
CA PHE A 114 5.55 0.42 -13.38
C PHE A 114 5.95 -1.04 -13.60
N ALA A 115 6.78 -1.31 -14.61
CA ALA A 115 7.27 -2.66 -14.87
C ALA A 115 8.14 -3.18 -13.73
N GLU A 116 9.03 -2.37 -13.21
CA GLU A 116 9.87 -2.72 -12.07
C GLU A 116 9.04 -3.01 -10.82
N ALA A 117 8.06 -2.16 -10.53
CA ALA A 117 7.21 -2.36 -9.36
C ALA A 117 6.47 -3.69 -9.43
N ALA A 118 5.83 -4.00 -10.57
CA ALA A 118 5.12 -5.26 -10.75
C ALA A 118 6.05 -6.47 -10.61
N ALA A 119 7.30 -6.35 -11.04
CA ALA A 119 8.28 -7.43 -10.96
C ALA A 119 8.91 -7.58 -9.57
N GLN A 120 9.13 -6.47 -8.86
CA GLN A 120 9.90 -6.45 -7.62
C GLN A 120 9.06 -6.62 -6.36
N LEU A 121 7.75 -6.29 -6.39
CA LEU A 121 6.89 -6.46 -5.24
C LEU A 121 6.88 -7.92 -4.80
N THR A 122 7.03 -8.14 -3.51
CA THR A 122 7.20 -9.49 -2.96
C THR A 122 5.93 -10.32 -3.05
N PHE A 123 4.75 -9.70 -2.83
CA PHE A 123 3.51 -10.44 -2.69
C PHE A 123 2.66 -10.39 -3.95
N PRO A 124 2.12 -11.55 -4.41
CA PRO A 124 1.31 -11.60 -5.63
C PRO A 124 0.11 -10.66 -5.64
N ALA A 125 -0.57 -10.49 -4.51
CA ALA A 125 -1.70 -9.57 -4.41
C ALA A 125 -1.26 -8.13 -4.69
N GLU A 126 -0.10 -7.71 -4.19
CA GLU A 126 0.42 -6.36 -4.43
C GLU A 126 0.90 -6.19 -5.88
N GLN A 127 1.48 -7.22 -6.46
CA GLN A 127 1.82 -7.22 -7.89
C GLN A 127 0.59 -6.96 -8.74
N GLU A 128 -0.53 -7.58 -8.40
CA GLU A 128 -1.79 -7.39 -9.12
C GLU A 128 -2.32 -5.95 -8.94
N PHE A 129 -2.25 -5.39 -7.75
CA PHE A 129 -2.65 -3.99 -7.54
C PHE A 129 -1.75 -3.02 -8.32
N ALA A 130 -0.46 -3.31 -8.43
CA ALA A 130 0.43 -2.52 -9.27
C ALA A 130 0.00 -2.56 -10.74
N ARG A 131 -0.38 -3.73 -11.25
CA ARG A 131 -0.89 -3.87 -12.62
C ARG A 131 -2.21 -3.12 -12.83
N ARG A 132 -3.13 -3.19 -11.86
CA ARG A 132 -4.38 -2.44 -11.92
C ARG A 132 -4.13 -0.93 -11.94
N ALA A 133 -3.18 -0.47 -11.14
CA ALA A 133 -2.79 0.93 -11.09
C ALA A 133 -2.21 1.40 -12.43
N ALA A 134 -1.33 0.61 -13.03
CA ALA A 134 -0.75 0.92 -14.33
C ALA A 134 -1.83 1.03 -15.41
N ALA A 135 -2.80 0.12 -15.41
CA ALA A 135 -3.91 0.14 -16.35
C ALA A 135 -4.81 1.37 -16.15
N ALA A 136 -5.15 1.69 -14.90
CA ALA A 136 -5.98 2.84 -14.57
C ALA A 136 -5.30 4.16 -14.90
N HIS A 137 -3.99 4.25 -14.68
CA HIS A 137 -3.20 5.45 -14.95
C HIS A 137 -3.15 5.80 -16.44
N ARG A 138 -3.26 4.81 -17.32
CA ARG A 138 -3.23 5.01 -18.78
C ARG A 138 -4.56 5.47 -19.37
N GLN A 139 -5.62 5.51 -18.60
CA GLN A 139 -6.94 5.93 -19.07
C GLN A 139 -7.15 7.43 -19.02
#